data_97e822f32714379309a3b67aab1809ff
#
_entry.id   97e822f32714379309a3b67aab1809ff
#
_cell.length_a   1.000
_cell.length_b   1.000
_cell.length_c   1.000
_cell.angle_alpha   90.00
_cell.angle_beta   90.00
_cell.angle_gamma   90.00
#
_symmetry.space_group_name_H-M   'P 1'
#
loop_
_entity.id
_entity.type
_entity.pdbx_description
1 polymer ?
#
loop_
_entity_poly.entity_id
_entity_poly.type
_entity_poly.pdbx_seq_one_letter_code
_entity_poly.pdbx_strand_id
1 'polypeptide(L)'
;YLGWNAKNLTLVNCTIESLQGMCYIDNLVMKNCKLINTTLAFEYSSVDAKIHGTIDSVLNPSSGVIRADEIKELTVEKDKVDPSKTKIFVQGKEVEA
;
A
#
# COMPACT_ATOMS: atom_id res chain seq x y z
N TYR A 1 9.70 -9.46 -6.92
CA TYR A 1 8.59 -8.73 -6.30
C TYR A 1 7.68 -9.68 -5.53
N LEU A 2 7.47 -9.39 -4.26
CA LEU A 2 6.57 -10.20 -3.44
C LEU A 2 5.12 -9.98 -3.88
N GLY A 3 4.42 -11.08 -4.16
CA GLY A 3 2.99 -11.06 -4.46
C GLY A 3 2.61 -10.52 -5.83
N TRP A 4 3.55 -10.23 -6.71
CA TRP A 4 3.25 -9.65 -8.01
C TRP A 4 2.26 -10.50 -8.80
N ASN A 5 1.20 -9.85 -9.30
CA ASN A 5 0.08 -10.48 -10.03
C ASN A 5 -0.70 -11.51 -9.21
N ALA A 6 -0.60 -11.44 -7.89
CA ALA A 6 -1.40 -12.31 -7.03
C ALA A 6 -2.85 -11.84 -6.95
N LYS A 7 -3.73 -12.75 -6.54
CA LYS A 7 -5.13 -12.41 -6.24
C LYS A 7 -5.49 -12.94 -4.86
N ASN A 8 -6.25 -12.14 -4.13
CA ASN A 8 -6.77 -12.53 -2.81
C ASN A 8 -5.65 -12.95 -1.84
N LEU A 9 -4.60 -12.13 -1.77
CA LEU A 9 -3.49 -12.37 -0.88
C LEU A 9 -3.74 -11.71 0.47
N THR A 10 -3.67 -12.49 1.55
CA THR A 10 -3.81 -12.00 2.92
C THR A 10 -2.53 -12.25 3.70
N LEU A 11 -1.99 -11.19 4.31
CA LEU A 11 -0.80 -11.25 5.15
C LEU A 11 -1.15 -10.72 6.53
N VAL A 12 -0.84 -11.49 7.57
CA VAL A 12 -1.14 -11.14 8.96
C VAL A 12 0.12 -11.23 9.81
N ASN A 13 0.41 -10.18 10.57
CA ASN A 13 1.57 -10.13 11.46
C ASN A 13 2.89 -10.39 10.76
N CYS A 14 3.03 -9.90 9.53
CA CYS A 14 4.21 -10.12 8.71
C CYS A 14 5.11 -8.90 8.70
N THR A 15 6.42 -9.15 8.62
CA THR A 15 7.40 -8.10 8.32
C THR A 15 7.98 -8.42 6.95
N ILE A 16 7.90 -7.46 6.05
CA ILE A 16 8.31 -7.65 4.68
C ILE A 16 9.44 -6.68 4.36
N GLU A 17 10.55 -7.22 3.93
CA GLU A 17 11.67 -6.45 3.42
C GLU A 17 11.82 -6.74 1.94
N SER A 18 11.39 -5.79 1.13
CA SER A 18 11.42 -5.95 -0.32
C SER A 18 11.59 -4.57 -0.95
N LEU A 19 12.52 -4.44 -1.86
CA LEU A 19 12.80 -3.16 -2.51
C LEU A 19 11.57 -2.62 -3.23
N GLN A 20 10.83 -3.47 -3.89
CA GLN A 20 9.55 -3.12 -4.51
C GLN A 20 8.61 -4.29 -4.37
N GLY A 21 7.58 -4.13 -3.57
CA GLY A 21 6.65 -5.22 -3.31
C GLY A 21 5.21 -4.80 -3.48
N MET A 22 4.31 -5.78 -3.44
CA MET A 22 2.87 -5.54 -3.45
C MET A 22 2.40 -4.79 -4.68
N CYS A 23 2.89 -5.16 -5.86
CA CYS A 23 2.48 -4.56 -7.13
C CYS A 23 1.53 -5.46 -7.89
N TYR A 24 0.54 -4.86 -8.55
CA TYR A 24 -0.41 -5.58 -9.41
C TYR A 24 -1.15 -6.70 -8.68
N ILE A 25 -1.57 -6.45 -7.43
CA ILE A 25 -2.31 -7.42 -6.64
C ILE A 25 -3.79 -7.05 -6.63
N ASP A 26 -4.64 -8.01 -6.93
CA ASP A 26 -6.07 -7.87 -6.81
C ASP A 26 -6.52 -8.38 -5.46
N ASN A 27 -7.08 -7.49 -4.64
CA ASN A 27 -7.57 -7.79 -3.29
C ASN A 27 -6.45 -8.23 -2.33
N LEU A 28 -5.50 -7.33 -2.09
CA LEU A 28 -4.48 -7.51 -1.07
C LEU A 28 -5.01 -7.07 0.29
N VAL A 29 -4.91 -7.94 1.29
CA VAL A 29 -5.24 -7.62 2.69
C VAL A 29 -3.98 -7.77 3.54
N MET A 30 -3.64 -6.72 4.27
CA MET A 30 -2.51 -6.75 5.19
C MET A 30 -2.96 -6.30 6.57
N LYS A 31 -2.78 -7.16 7.57
CA LYS A 31 -3.18 -6.87 8.96
C LYS A 31 -1.96 -6.89 9.85
N ASN A 32 -1.69 -5.78 10.55
CA ASN A 32 -0.59 -5.70 11.50
C ASN A 32 0.75 -6.07 10.87
N CYS A 33 1.06 -5.45 9.74
CA CYS A 33 2.28 -5.74 8.98
C CYS A 33 3.26 -4.58 9.04
N LYS A 34 4.53 -4.87 8.76
CA LYS A 34 5.60 -3.89 8.58
C LYS A 34 6.19 -4.02 7.19
N LEU A 35 6.52 -2.88 6.57
CA LEU A 35 7.28 -2.82 5.33
C LEU A 35 8.62 -2.17 5.61
N ILE A 36 9.70 -2.84 5.25
CA ILE A 36 11.06 -2.34 5.47
C ILE A 36 11.72 -2.12 4.12
N ASN A 37 12.24 -0.91 3.91
CA ASN A 37 12.93 -0.53 2.67
C ASN A 37 12.09 -0.80 1.42
N THR A 38 10.76 -0.74 1.55
CA THR A 38 9.86 -1.02 0.44
C THR A 38 9.48 0.29 -0.24
N THR A 39 9.85 0.42 -1.50
CA THR A 39 9.49 1.56 -2.33
C THR A 39 8.40 1.17 -3.32
N LEU A 40 7.67 2.17 -3.84
CA LEU A 40 6.61 1.99 -4.83
C LEU A 40 5.57 0.95 -4.43
N ALA A 41 5.23 0.95 -3.14
CA ALA A 41 4.29 -0.02 -2.58
C ALA A 41 2.88 0.16 -3.18
N PHE A 42 2.20 -0.96 -3.36
CA PHE A 42 0.79 -1.05 -3.77
C PHE A 42 0.50 -0.56 -5.20
N GLU A 43 1.50 -0.46 -6.05
CA GLU A 43 1.30 -0.01 -7.43
C GLU A 43 0.24 -0.85 -8.14
N TYR A 44 -0.79 -0.19 -8.67
CA TYR A 44 -1.93 -0.81 -9.36
C TYR A 44 -2.58 -1.96 -8.59
N SER A 45 -2.61 -1.86 -7.26
CA SER A 45 -3.20 -2.89 -6.41
C SER A 45 -4.47 -2.39 -5.75
N SER A 46 -5.46 -3.27 -5.61
CA SER A 46 -6.58 -3.04 -4.70
C SER A 46 -6.17 -3.56 -3.33
N VAL A 47 -6.27 -2.72 -2.30
CA VAL A 47 -5.60 -3.00 -1.04
C VAL A 47 -6.46 -2.60 0.16
N ASP A 48 -6.40 -3.42 1.21
CA ASP A 48 -6.85 -3.06 2.55
C ASP A 48 -5.67 -3.36 3.48
N ALA A 49 -4.90 -2.33 3.81
CA ALA A 49 -3.65 -2.49 4.51
C ALA A 49 -3.63 -1.71 5.82
N LYS A 50 -3.16 -2.36 6.88
CA LYS A 50 -2.84 -1.73 8.14
C LYS A 50 -1.36 -2.00 8.41
N ILE A 51 -0.55 -0.96 8.28
CA ILE A 51 0.91 -1.05 8.36
C ILE A 51 1.39 -0.33 9.62
N HIS A 52 2.25 -0.99 10.37
CA HIS A 52 2.95 -0.36 11.49
C HIS A 52 4.26 0.24 11.00
N GLY A 53 4.56 1.45 11.48
CA GLY A 53 5.79 2.14 11.11
C GLY A 53 5.66 2.90 9.80
N THR A 54 6.78 3.02 9.10
CA THR A 54 6.91 3.88 7.93
C THR A 54 6.86 3.07 6.63
N ILE A 55 6.10 3.58 5.66
CA ILE A 55 6.18 3.13 4.28
C ILE A 55 7.07 4.12 3.52
N ASP A 56 8.10 3.64 2.85
CA ASP A 56 9.05 4.54 2.16
C ASP A 56 8.39 5.25 0.98
N SER A 57 7.65 4.55 0.15
CA SER A 57 6.84 5.21 -0.87
C SER A 57 5.66 4.36 -1.32
N VAL A 58 4.57 5.04 -1.66
CA VAL A 58 3.36 4.45 -2.22
C VAL A 58 3.14 5.06 -3.59
N LEU A 59 2.89 4.21 -4.58
CA LEU A 59 2.67 4.66 -5.96
C LEU A 59 1.39 4.05 -6.53
N ASN A 60 0.50 4.94 -6.97
CA ASN A 60 -0.68 4.57 -7.76
C ASN A 60 -1.45 3.33 -7.28
N PRO A 61 -1.88 3.28 -6.01
CA PRO A 61 -2.81 2.23 -5.59
C PRO A 61 -4.13 2.38 -6.37
N SER A 62 -4.72 1.28 -6.81
CA SER A 62 -5.92 1.37 -7.63
C SER A 62 -7.19 1.58 -6.83
N SER A 63 -7.30 1.00 -5.63
CA SER A 63 -8.46 1.21 -4.76
C SER A 63 -8.20 0.66 -3.36
N GLY A 64 -9.03 1.05 -2.42
CA GLY A 64 -9.05 0.49 -1.09
C GLY A 64 -8.64 1.46 0.01
N VAL A 65 -8.04 0.93 1.07
CA VAL A 65 -7.67 1.71 2.26
C VAL A 65 -6.24 1.35 2.68
N ILE A 66 -5.42 2.37 2.89
CA ILE A 66 -4.06 2.21 3.40
C ILE A 66 -3.96 2.98 4.72
N ARG A 67 -3.53 2.30 5.78
CA ARG A 67 -3.27 2.91 7.09
C ARG A 67 -1.82 2.66 7.46
N ALA A 68 -1.11 3.73 7.87
CA ALA A 68 0.28 3.64 8.29
C ALA A 68 0.58 4.68 9.36
N ASP A 69 1.69 4.51 10.07
CA ASP A 69 2.16 5.52 11.00
C ASP A 69 2.82 6.69 10.26
N GLU A 70 3.54 6.39 9.20
CA GLU A 70 4.17 7.41 8.35
C GLU A 70 4.29 6.90 6.91
N ILE A 71 4.11 7.79 5.95
CA ILE A 71 4.39 7.55 4.53
C ILE A 71 5.33 8.66 4.07
N LYS A 72 6.54 8.31 3.64
CA LYS A 72 7.53 9.32 3.23
C LYS A 72 7.23 9.93 1.88
N GLU A 73 6.80 9.13 0.93
CA GLU A 73 6.39 9.59 -0.39
C GLU A 73 5.06 8.96 -0.78
N LEU A 74 4.15 9.78 -1.29
CA LEU A 74 2.87 9.32 -1.79
C LEU A 74 2.65 9.93 -3.17
N THR A 75 2.56 9.07 -4.18
CA THR A 75 2.32 9.53 -5.56
C THR A 75 1.07 8.85 -6.10
N VAL A 76 0.10 9.66 -6.51
CA VAL A 76 -1.11 9.18 -7.19
C VAL A 76 -1.31 10.00 -8.44
N GLU A 77 -1.14 9.37 -9.58
CA GLU A 77 -1.22 10.02 -10.88
C GLU A 77 -2.63 9.87 -11.44
N LYS A 78 -3.34 10.99 -11.57
CA LYS A 78 -4.77 11.01 -11.94
C LYS A 78 -5.05 10.44 -13.33
N ASP A 79 -4.06 10.44 -14.20
CA ASP A 79 -4.17 9.86 -15.54
C ASP A 79 -4.00 8.33 -15.55
N LYS A 80 -3.57 7.75 -14.44
CA LYS A 80 -3.34 6.30 -14.31
C LYS A 80 -4.31 5.62 -13.39
N VAL A 81 -4.68 6.27 -12.28
CA VAL A 81 -5.63 5.73 -11.31
C VAL A 81 -6.55 6.84 -10.84
N ASP A 82 -7.72 6.47 -10.33
CA ASP A 82 -8.67 7.40 -9.76
C ASP A 82 -8.36 7.60 -8.27
N PRO A 83 -7.88 8.79 -7.86
CA PRO A 83 -7.51 9.02 -6.46
C PRO A 83 -8.68 8.87 -5.49
N SER A 84 -9.91 9.08 -5.95
CA SER A 84 -11.10 8.98 -5.09
C SER A 84 -11.42 7.56 -4.66
N LYS A 85 -10.85 6.55 -5.30
CA LYS A 85 -11.09 5.14 -4.97
C LYS A 85 -10.20 4.64 -3.83
N THR A 86 -9.18 5.40 -3.46
CA THR A 86 -8.25 5.01 -2.40
C THR A 86 -8.30 6.01 -1.26
N LYS A 87 -8.46 5.51 -0.04
CA LYS A 87 -8.37 6.33 1.18
C LYS A 87 -7.07 6.00 1.90
N ILE A 88 -6.37 7.02 2.33
CA ILE A 88 -5.07 6.88 2.98
C ILE A 88 -5.11 7.60 4.31
N PHE A 89 -4.74 6.89 5.38
CA PHE A 89 -4.71 7.42 6.73
C PHE A 89 -3.30 7.32 7.28
N VAL A 90 -2.80 8.43 7.80
CA VAL A 90 -1.52 8.50 8.50
C VAL A 90 -1.80 8.93 9.93
N GLN A 91 -1.42 8.10 10.90
CA GLN A 91 -1.71 8.31 12.32
C GLN A 91 -3.18 8.61 12.59
N GLY A 92 -4.07 7.87 11.93
CA GLY A 92 -5.51 8.00 12.09
C GLY A 92 -6.14 9.18 11.36
N LYS A 93 -5.37 9.97 10.65
CA LYS A 93 -5.88 11.12 9.89
C LYS A 93 -5.83 10.84 8.39
N GLU A 94 -6.95 11.11 7.72
CA GLU A 94 -7.00 10.96 6.27
C GLU A 94 -6.11 11.99 5.60
N VAL A 95 -5.28 11.53 4.66
CA VAL A 95 -4.43 12.38 3.84
C VAL A 95 -4.87 12.29 2.38
N GLU A 96 -4.74 13.41 1.67
CA GLU A 96 -5.07 13.44 0.25
C GLU A 96 -3.85 13.08 -0.59
N ALA A 97 -4.13 12.35 -1.63
CA ALA A 97 -3.11 11.96 -2.59
C ALA A 97 -2.85 13.05 -3.63
#